data_c92251ea3b653c424c7367b2424ce2f4
#
_entry.id   c92251ea3b653c424c7367b2424ce2f4
#
_cell.length_a   1.000
_cell.length_b   1.000
_cell.length_c   1.000
_cell.angle_alpha   90.00
_cell.angle_beta   90.00
_cell.angle_gamma   90.00
#
_symmetry.space_group_name_H-M   'P 1'
#
loop_
_entity.id
_entity.type
_entity.pdbx_description
1 polymer ?
#
loop_
_entity_poly.entity_id
_entity_poly.type
_entity_poly.pdbx_seq_one_letter_code
_entity_poly.pdbx_strand_id
1 'polypeptide(L)' 'MTEVEAEITANVWQVRTEVGATVAEGDELVILESMKMEIPVVAPVAGTVAEVRVAPEDQVHEGDVVAVIDES' A
#
# COMPACT_ATOMS: atom_id res chain seq x y z
N MET A 1 0.85 11.12 10.80
CA MET A 1 0.50 9.98 9.93
C MET A 1 1.23 10.07 8.62
N THR A 2 1.58 8.93 8.05
CA THR A 2 2.29 8.87 6.79
C THR A 2 1.40 8.26 5.73
N GLU A 3 1.17 8.99 4.64
CA GLU A 3 0.43 8.47 3.49
C GLU A 3 1.38 7.67 2.61
N VAL A 4 0.96 6.48 2.24
CA VAL A 4 1.74 5.60 1.35
C VAL A 4 1.10 5.67 -0.02
N GLU A 5 1.87 6.09 -1.01
CA GLU A 5 1.37 6.35 -2.36
C GLU A 5 1.89 5.32 -3.34
N ALA A 6 1.07 5.06 -4.36
CA ALA A 6 1.52 4.29 -5.51
C ALA A 6 2.55 5.13 -6.29
N GLU A 7 3.62 4.51 -6.73
CA GLU A 7 4.66 5.21 -7.50
C GLU A 7 4.50 5.03 -9.00
N ILE A 8 3.48 4.30 -9.42
CA ILE A 8 3.26 3.94 -10.81
C ILE A 8 1.77 3.67 -11.02
N THR A 9 1.29 3.88 -12.23
CA THR A 9 -0.07 3.51 -12.61
C THR A 9 -0.12 1.99 -12.79
N ALA A 10 -1.00 1.32 -12.06
CA ALA A 10 -1.09 -0.13 -12.06
C ALA A 10 -2.43 -0.59 -11.50
N ASN A 11 -2.65 -1.88 -11.51
CA ASN A 11 -3.83 -2.49 -10.88
C ASN A 11 -3.44 -3.10 -9.55
N VAL A 12 -4.33 -3.05 -8.58
CA VAL A 12 -4.11 -3.69 -7.29
C VAL A 12 -4.36 -5.18 -7.46
N TRP A 13 -3.33 -5.99 -7.21
CA TRP A 13 -3.45 -7.44 -7.30
C TRP A 13 -3.82 -8.05 -5.95
N GLN A 14 -3.13 -7.66 -4.90
CA GLN A 14 -3.41 -8.14 -3.55
C GLN A 14 -3.24 -7.02 -2.54
N VAL A 15 -4.07 -7.03 -1.50
CA VAL A 15 -3.89 -6.19 -0.33
C VAL A 15 -3.40 -7.11 0.78
N ARG A 16 -2.19 -6.86 1.28
CA ARG A 16 -1.50 -7.73 2.23
C ARG A 16 -1.54 -7.23 3.67
N THR A 17 -2.26 -6.17 3.91
CA THR A 17 -2.40 -5.60 5.24
C THR A 17 -3.85 -5.25 5.50
N GLU A 18 -4.15 -4.85 6.73
CA GLU A 18 -5.50 -4.43 7.10
C GLU A 18 -5.41 -3.33 8.15
N VAL A 19 -6.51 -2.59 8.30
CA VAL A 19 -6.59 -1.54 9.31
C VAL A 19 -6.36 -2.18 10.69
N GLY A 20 -5.50 -1.55 11.48
CA GLY A 20 -5.12 -2.04 12.81
C GLY A 20 -3.89 -2.92 12.83
N ALA A 21 -3.38 -3.35 11.68
CA ALA A 21 -2.18 -4.18 11.64
C ALA A 21 -0.95 -3.36 12.03
N THR A 22 -0.04 -4.00 12.77
CA THR A 22 1.26 -3.41 13.08
C THR A 22 2.23 -3.81 11.98
N VAL A 23 2.91 -2.83 11.40
CA VAL A 23 3.85 -3.06 10.31
C VAL A 23 5.21 -2.48 10.66
N ALA A 24 6.26 -3.08 10.09
CA ALA A 24 7.62 -2.57 10.16
C ALA A 24 7.97 -1.92 8.83
N GLU A 25 8.98 -1.06 8.85
CA GLU A 25 9.52 -0.48 7.63
C GLU A 25 9.92 -1.61 6.67
N GLY A 26 9.47 -1.52 5.43
CA GLY A 26 9.75 -2.54 4.41
C GLY A 26 8.71 -3.65 4.29
N ASP A 27 7.74 -3.71 5.20
CA ASP A 27 6.68 -4.71 5.10
C ASP A 27 5.80 -4.41 3.88
N GLU A 28 5.40 -5.44 3.17
CA GLU A 28 4.55 -5.29 2.00
C GLU A 28 3.12 -4.99 2.43
N LEU A 29 2.58 -3.88 1.93
CA LEU A 29 1.21 -3.46 2.24
C LEU A 29 0.25 -3.88 1.14
N VAL A 30 0.64 -3.64 -0.10
CA VAL A 30 -0.19 -3.89 -1.28
C VAL A 30 0.74 -4.37 -2.38
N ILE A 31 0.26 -5.31 -3.19
CA ILE A 31 0.98 -5.75 -4.39
C ILE A 31 0.23 -5.21 -5.60
N LEU A 32 0.92 -4.42 -6.40
CA LEU A 32 0.39 -3.89 -7.66
C LEU A 32 0.86 -4.79 -8.81
N GLU A 33 0.09 -4.81 -9.88
CA GLU A 33 0.46 -5.51 -11.11
C GLU A 33 0.43 -4.55 -12.28
N SER A 34 1.52 -4.51 -13.03
CA SER A 34 1.63 -3.73 -14.24
C SER A 34 2.51 -4.48 -15.22
N MET A 35 2.04 -4.64 -16.46
CA MET A 35 2.80 -5.28 -17.53
C MET A 35 3.36 -6.65 -17.12
N LYS A 36 2.54 -7.45 -16.44
CA LYS A 36 2.90 -8.80 -15.97
C LYS A 36 3.99 -8.81 -14.89
N MET A 37 4.23 -7.67 -14.27
CA MET A 37 5.19 -7.54 -13.17
C MET A 37 4.43 -7.28 -11.88
N GLU A 38 4.88 -7.90 -10.80
CA GLU A 38 4.35 -7.64 -9.46
C GLU A 38 5.21 -6.59 -8.80
N ILE A 39 4.59 -5.53 -8.31
CA ILE A 39 5.28 -4.40 -7.73
C ILE A 39 4.78 -4.21 -6.30
N PRO A 40 5.58 -4.55 -5.28
CA PRO A 40 5.13 -4.35 -3.91
C PRO A 40 5.18 -2.88 -3.50
N VAL A 41 4.15 -2.45 -2.80
CA VAL A 41 4.15 -1.15 -2.12
C VAL A 41 4.45 -1.45 -0.66
N VAL A 42 5.59 -0.96 -0.18
CA VAL A 42 6.06 -1.30 1.16
C VAL A 42 5.87 -0.13 2.12
N ALA A 43 5.82 -0.45 3.41
CA ALA A 43 5.72 0.58 4.44
C ALA A 43 7.02 1.38 4.49
N PRO A 44 6.95 2.71 4.36
CA PRO A 44 8.15 3.55 4.47
C PRO A 44 8.56 3.80 5.91
N VAL A 45 7.68 3.50 6.85
CA VAL A 45 7.90 3.67 8.28
C VAL A 45 7.22 2.54 9.04
N ALA A 46 7.68 2.28 10.25
CA ALA A 46 7.01 1.36 11.16
C ALA A 46 5.82 2.06 11.81
N GLY A 47 4.75 1.36 12.09
CA GLY A 47 3.59 1.91 12.75
C GLY A 47 2.38 1.00 12.65
N THR A 48 1.21 1.59 12.85
CA THR A 48 -0.06 0.87 12.76
C THR A 48 -0.82 1.38 11.53
N VAL A 49 -1.38 0.46 10.77
CA VAL A 49 -2.16 0.83 9.58
C VAL A 49 -3.46 1.50 10.03
N ALA A 50 -3.60 2.79 9.69
CA ALA A 50 -4.78 3.57 10.05
C ALA A 50 -5.88 3.47 8.99
N GLU A 51 -5.49 3.36 7.71
CA GLU A 51 -6.44 3.26 6.60
C GLU A 51 -5.85 2.40 5.50
N VAL A 52 -6.72 1.67 4.81
CA VAL A 52 -6.40 1.00 3.54
C VAL A 52 -7.43 1.53 2.54
N ARG A 53 -6.96 2.22 1.51
CA ARG A 53 -7.81 2.95 0.58
C ARG A 53 -8.04 2.25 -0.75
N VAL A 54 -7.54 1.04 -0.90
CA VAL A 54 -7.67 0.27 -2.14
C VAL A 54 -8.12 -1.15 -1.84
N ALA A 55 -8.67 -1.80 -2.85
CA ALA A 55 -9.10 -3.19 -2.78
C ALA A 55 -8.54 -3.92 -4.01
N PRO A 56 -8.48 -5.26 -3.99
CA PRO A 56 -8.08 -6.02 -5.18
C PRO A 56 -8.91 -5.63 -6.38
N GLU A 57 -8.25 -5.54 -7.52
CA GLU A 57 -8.82 -5.17 -8.82
C GLU A 57 -9.00 -3.67 -9.03
N ASP A 58 -8.77 -2.85 -8.01
CA ASP A 58 -8.78 -1.39 -8.19
C ASP A 58 -7.63 -0.98 -9.09
N GLN A 59 -7.83 0.09 -9.85
CA GLN A 59 -6.77 0.72 -10.60
C GLN A 59 -6.26 1.93 -9.81
N VAL A 60 -4.96 2.09 -9.72
CA VAL A 60 -4.33 3.24 -9.07
C VAL A 60 -3.44 3.97 -10.07
N HIS A 61 -3.22 5.25 -9.80
CA HIS A 61 -2.33 6.10 -10.59
C HIS A 61 -1.19 6.58 -9.69
N GLU A 62 -0.10 6.98 -10.28
CA GLU A 62 1.02 7.57 -9.54
C GLU A 62 0.51 8.69 -8.64
N GLY A 63 0.87 8.63 -7.37
CA GLY A 63 0.45 9.62 -6.38
C GLY A 63 -0.82 9.26 -5.61
N ASP A 64 -1.56 8.23 -6.04
CA ASP A 64 -2.75 7.80 -5.31
C ASP A 64 -2.34 7.17 -3.97
N VAL A 65 -3.02 7.57 -2.90
CA VAL A 65 -2.76 7.02 -1.57
C VAL A 65 -3.40 5.63 -1.47
N VAL A 66 -2.60 4.63 -1.16
CA VAL A 66 -3.08 3.24 -1.00
C VAL A 66 -3.32 2.87 0.45
N ALA A 67 -2.56 3.47 1.36
CA ALA A 67 -2.70 3.20 2.79
C ALA A 67 -2.17 4.39 3.59
N VAL A 68 -2.56 4.46 4.85
CA VAL A 68 -2.06 5.49 5.78
C VAL A 68 -1.55 4.78 7.02
N ILE A 69 -0.36 5.14 7.47
CA ILE A 69 0.28 4.55 8.64
C ILE A 69 0.36 5.59 9.75
N ASP A 70 -0.07 5.19 10.94
CA ASP A 70 0.05 5.97 12.15
C ASP A 70 1.34 5.52 12.86
N GLU A 71 2.31 6.42 12.92
CA GLU A 71 3.64 6.14 13.45
C GLU A 71 3.77 6.41 14.95
N SER A 72 2.78 7.03 15.54
CA SER A 72 2.84 7.42 16.95
C SER A 72 2.50 6.32 17.94
#